data_b35b230a1452cfd02a799eb6f1702920
#
_entry.id   b35b230a1452cfd02a799eb6f1702920
#
_cell.length_a   1.000
_cell.length_b   1.000
_cell.length_c   1.000
_cell.angle_alpha   90.00
_cell.angle_beta   90.00
_cell.angle_gamma   90.00
#
_symmetry.space_group_name_H-M   'P 1'
#
loop_
_entity.id
_entity.type
_entity.pdbx_description
1 polymer ?
#
loop_
_entity_poly.entity_id
_entity_poly.type
_entity_poly.pdbx_seq_one_letter_code
_entity_poly.pdbx_strand_id
1 'polypeptide(L)'
;PYDFSALTAFSGDDPEAAKSIMESFVTETRLNAERLQKAADAADMDEVAAVSHKMIPLFTLIGATELVAELKILEGLRGTPFTTGQRQRALRSLALIEDIIRLQVRTD
;
A
#
# COMPACT_ATOMS: atom_id res chain seq x y z
N PRO A 1 -14.60 2.99 -2.78
CA PRO A 1 -14.37 4.29 -2.20
C PRO A 1 -13.51 4.22 -0.96
N TYR A 2 -12.46 5.01 -0.94
CA TYR A 2 -11.50 5.07 0.14
C TYR A 2 -11.77 6.29 1.02
N ASP A 3 -11.50 6.17 2.31
CA ASP A 3 -11.70 7.27 3.26
C ASP A 3 -10.36 7.92 3.61
N PHE A 4 -9.93 8.87 2.77
CA PHE A 4 -8.68 9.60 3.02
C PHE A 4 -8.80 10.59 4.19
N SER A 5 -10.01 10.94 4.60
CA SER A 5 -10.21 11.82 5.75
C SER A 5 -9.71 11.19 7.05
N ALA A 6 -9.65 9.85 7.10
CA ALA A 6 -9.09 9.14 8.25
C ALA A 6 -7.61 9.47 8.44
N LEU A 7 -6.87 9.71 7.35
CA LEU A 7 -5.45 10.11 7.43
C LEU A 7 -5.30 11.53 7.95
N THR A 8 -6.15 12.44 7.48
CA THR A 8 -6.01 13.86 7.77
C THR A 8 -6.73 14.28 9.06
N ALA A 9 -7.42 13.36 9.72
CA ALA A 9 -8.14 13.64 10.96
C ALA A 9 -7.23 14.22 12.05
N PHE A 10 -5.97 13.82 12.06
CA PHE A 10 -4.99 14.28 13.05
C PHE A 10 -4.51 15.71 12.81
N SER A 11 -4.81 16.31 11.66
CA SER A 11 -4.41 17.68 11.35
C SER A 11 -5.36 18.71 11.96
N GLY A 12 -6.51 18.28 12.51
CA GLY A 12 -7.56 19.18 12.96
C GLY A 12 -8.09 20.00 11.79
N ASP A 13 -8.18 21.32 11.96
CA ASP A 13 -8.71 22.23 10.94
C ASP A 13 -7.61 22.91 10.14
N ASP A 14 -6.36 22.42 10.22
CA ASP A 14 -5.22 23.04 9.54
C ASP A 14 -5.07 22.45 8.13
N PRO A 15 -5.43 23.19 7.06
CA PRO A 15 -5.34 22.67 5.69
C PRO A 15 -3.90 22.43 5.23
N GLU A 16 -2.94 23.18 5.74
CA GLU A 16 -1.52 22.94 5.38
C GLU A 16 -1.00 21.63 5.98
N ALA A 17 -1.41 21.34 7.23
CA ALA A 17 -1.05 20.08 7.87
C ALA A 17 -1.71 18.91 7.14
N ALA A 18 -2.98 19.04 6.75
CA ALA A 18 -3.69 18.01 5.98
C ALA A 18 -3.00 17.73 4.65
N LYS A 19 -2.61 18.77 3.94
CA LYS A 19 -1.88 18.65 2.66
C LYS A 19 -0.56 17.92 2.85
N SER A 20 0.20 18.29 3.88
CA SER A 20 1.48 17.66 4.21
C SER A 20 1.32 16.18 4.50
N ILE A 21 0.29 15.80 5.26
CA ILE A 21 -0.02 14.40 5.55
C ILE A 21 -0.31 13.62 4.27
N MET A 22 -1.11 14.19 3.36
CA MET A 22 -1.43 13.52 2.11
C MET A 22 -0.23 13.38 1.19
N GLU A 23 0.63 14.39 1.11
CA GLU A 23 1.88 14.31 0.35
C GLU A 23 2.80 13.23 0.89
N SER A 24 2.91 13.12 2.22
CA SER A 24 3.70 12.09 2.87
C SER A 24 3.13 10.70 2.60
N PHE A 25 1.81 10.56 2.64
CA PHE A 25 1.14 9.30 2.32
C PHE A 25 1.48 8.86 0.89
N VAL A 26 1.36 9.75 -0.08
CA VAL A 26 1.65 9.43 -1.49
C VAL A 26 3.12 9.06 -1.67
N THR A 27 4.04 9.84 -1.10
CA THR A 27 5.47 9.59 -1.19
C THR A 27 5.83 8.24 -0.60
N GLU A 28 5.38 7.95 0.61
CA GLU A 28 5.65 6.70 1.31
C GLU A 28 5.05 5.51 0.57
N THR A 29 3.83 5.68 0.05
CA THR A 29 3.14 4.64 -0.70
C THR A 29 3.89 4.31 -1.99
N ARG A 30 4.41 5.32 -2.70
CA ARG A 30 5.21 5.10 -3.91
C ARG A 30 6.50 4.34 -3.59
N LEU A 31 7.18 4.69 -2.49
CA LEU A 31 8.39 3.99 -2.07
C LEU A 31 8.11 2.54 -1.72
N ASN A 32 7.01 2.28 -1.02
CA ASN A 32 6.63 0.90 -0.67
C ASN A 32 6.22 0.09 -1.90
N ALA A 33 5.51 0.72 -2.85
CA ALA A 33 5.14 0.05 -4.11
C ALA A 33 6.40 -0.32 -4.91
N GLU A 34 7.37 0.58 -5.00
CA GLU A 34 8.64 0.32 -5.68
C GLU A 34 9.39 -0.83 -5.00
N ARG A 35 9.40 -0.85 -3.68
CA ARG A 35 10.02 -1.91 -2.89
C ARG A 35 9.34 -3.26 -3.15
N LEU A 36 8.00 -3.28 -3.19
CA LEU A 36 7.24 -4.49 -3.50
C LEU A 36 7.53 -4.99 -4.92
N GLN A 37 7.58 -4.08 -5.89
CA GLN A 37 7.89 -4.43 -7.27
C GLN A 37 9.27 -5.09 -7.37
N LYS A 38 10.28 -4.50 -6.75
CA LYS A 38 11.65 -5.04 -6.76
C LYS A 38 11.71 -6.41 -6.09
N ALA A 39 11.01 -6.59 -4.98
CA ALA A 39 10.96 -7.87 -4.29
C ALA A 39 10.29 -8.94 -5.15
N ALA A 40 9.20 -8.60 -5.82
CA ALA A 40 8.51 -9.51 -6.73
C ALA A 40 9.39 -9.88 -7.93
N ASP A 41 10.09 -8.91 -8.51
CA ASP A 41 11.00 -9.13 -9.63
C ASP A 41 12.16 -10.06 -9.23
N ALA A 42 12.63 -9.95 -7.99
CA ALA A 42 13.69 -10.79 -7.44
C ALA A 42 13.19 -12.14 -6.91
N ALA A 43 11.88 -12.37 -6.96
CA ALA A 43 11.25 -13.56 -6.36
C ALA A 43 11.62 -13.74 -4.88
N ASP A 44 11.74 -12.62 -4.15
CA ASP A 44 12.12 -12.59 -2.74
C ASP A 44 10.86 -12.57 -1.87
N MET A 45 10.38 -13.77 -1.51
CA MET A 45 9.13 -13.91 -0.75
C MET A 45 9.22 -13.24 0.62
N ASP A 46 10.35 -13.30 1.28
CA ASP A 46 10.52 -12.72 2.62
C ASP A 46 10.42 -11.20 2.55
N GLU A 47 10.99 -10.57 1.53
CA GLU A 47 10.88 -9.13 1.35
C GLU A 47 9.48 -8.72 0.91
N VAL A 48 8.83 -9.51 0.06
CA VAL A 48 7.42 -9.30 -0.31
C VAL A 48 6.55 -9.30 0.96
N ALA A 49 6.75 -10.28 1.83
CA ALA A 49 6.01 -10.38 3.09
C ALA A 49 6.29 -9.19 4.01
N ALA A 50 7.55 -8.76 4.10
CA ALA A 50 7.96 -7.67 4.98
C ALA A 50 7.35 -6.32 4.55
N VAL A 51 7.41 -6.00 3.25
CA VAL A 51 6.85 -4.74 2.77
C VAL A 51 5.31 -4.76 2.80
N SER A 52 4.70 -5.92 2.57
CA SER A 52 3.25 -6.10 2.70
C SER A 52 2.80 -5.81 4.12
N HIS A 53 3.50 -6.36 5.12
CA HIS A 53 3.22 -6.09 6.53
C HIS A 53 3.27 -4.59 6.83
N LYS A 54 4.29 -3.92 6.33
CA LYS A 54 4.49 -2.48 6.55
C LYS A 54 3.33 -1.63 6.04
N MET A 55 2.70 -2.04 4.93
CA MET A 55 1.64 -1.26 4.29
C MET A 55 0.24 -1.47 4.91
N ILE A 56 0.02 -2.57 5.61
CA ILE A 56 -1.30 -2.93 6.12
C ILE A 56 -1.94 -1.83 6.99
N PRO A 57 -1.24 -1.21 7.96
CA PRO A 57 -1.90 -0.26 8.85
C PRO A 57 -2.53 0.94 8.14
N LEU A 58 -1.79 1.59 7.24
CA LEU A 58 -2.31 2.77 6.54
C LEU A 58 -3.44 2.43 5.59
N PHE A 59 -3.34 1.32 4.87
CA PHE A 59 -4.42 0.90 3.97
C PHE A 59 -5.65 0.43 4.72
N THR A 60 -5.48 -0.15 5.91
CA THR A 60 -6.60 -0.45 6.79
C THR A 60 -7.31 0.84 7.21
N LEU A 61 -6.54 1.85 7.57
CA LEU A 61 -7.07 3.12 8.04
C LEU A 61 -7.96 3.79 6.99
N ILE A 62 -7.58 3.76 5.72
CA ILE A 62 -8.38 4.37 4.64
C ILE A 62 -9.45 3.45 4.08
N GLY A 63 -9.62 2.27 4.65
CA GLY A 63 -10.68 1.33 4.24
C GLY A 63 -10.41 0.63 2.92
N ALA A 64 -9.14 0.43 2.54
CA ALA A 64 -8.75 -0.28 1.32
C ALA A 64 -8.85 -1.79 1.54
N THR A 65 -10.05 -2.27 1.77
CA THR A 65 -10.33 -3.64 2.23
C THR A 65 -9.78 -4.71 1.30
N GLU A 66 -9.97 -4.55 0.00
CA GLU A 66 -9.49 -5.53 -0.99
C GLU A 66 -7.97 -5.62 -0.99
N LEU A 67 -7.29 -4.47 -0.98
CA LEU A 67 -5.84 -4.43 -0.94
C LEU A 67 -5.31 -5.03 0.38
N VAL A 68 -5.92 -4.68 1.50
CA VAL A 68 -5.50 -5.21 2.82
C VAL A 68 -5.61 -6.73 2.84
N ALA A 69 -6.68 -7.29 2.26
CA ALA A 69 -6.84 -8.75 2.18
C ALA A 69 -5.69 -9.39 1.40
N GLU A 70 -5.29 -8.81 0.26
CA GLU A 70 -4.17 -9.30 -0.54
C GLU A 70 -2.84 -9.21 0.23
N LEU A 71 -2.61 -8.07 0.89
CA LEU A 71 -1.36 -7.85 1.64
C LEU A 71 -1.25 -8.80 2.84
N LYS A 72 -2.35 -9.10 3.51
CA LYS A 72 -2.35 -10.06 4.62
C LYS A 72 -1.99 -11.46 4.16
N ILE A 73 -2.47 -11.85 2.99
CA ILE A 73 -2.11 -13.16 2.42
C ILE A 73 -0.60 -13.19 2.10
N LEU A 74 -0.07 -12.15 1.46
CA LEU A 74 1.36 -12.07 1.14
C LEU A 74 2.22 -12.08 2.41
N GLU A 75 1.81 -11.35 3.44
CA GLU A 75 2.50 -11.35 4.73
C GLU A 75 2.59 -12.74 5.33
N GLY A 76 1.52 -13.52 5.23
CA GLY A 76 1.45 -14.86 5.78
C GLY A 76 2.27 -15.89 5.03
N LEU A 77 2.82 -15.55 3.87
CA LEU A 77 3.57 -16.48 3.03
C LEU A 77 5.08 -16.39 3.23
N ARG A 78 5.55 -15.65 4.24
CA ARG A 78 6.97 -15.57 4.58
C ARG A 78 7.54 -16.99 4.74
N GLY A 79 8.72 -17.22 4.14
CA GLY A 79 9.40 -18.50 4.23
C GLY A 79 8.89 -19.55 3.26
N THR A 80 7.87 -19.22 2.45
CA THR A 80 7.37 -20.14 1.43
C THR A 80 7.95 -19.78 0.06
N PRO A 81 7.90 -20.71 -0.93
CA PRO A 81 8.40 -20.42 -2.27
C PRO A 81 7.60 -19.30 -2.95
N PHE A 82 8.29 -18.47 -3.74
CA PHE A 82 7.64 -17.42 -4.54
C PHE A 82 7.23 -18.03 -5.88
N THR A 83 5.97 -18.44 -5.96
CA THR A 83 5.39 -19.07 -7.14
C THR A 83 4.72 -18.05 -8.06
N THR A 84 4.25 -18.51 -9.23
CA THR A 84 3.47 -17.69 -10.14
C THR A 84 2.24 -17.10 -9.44
N GLY A 85 1.59 -17.87 -8.58
CA GLY A 85 0.42 -17.40 -7.82
C GLY A 85 0.75 -16.21 -6.92
N GLN A 86 1.87 -16.26 -6.21
CA GLN A 86 2.32 -15.15 -5.37
C GLN A 86 2.72 -13.93 -6.20
N ARG A 87 3.35 -14.15 -7.36
CA ARG A 87 3.67 -13.06 -8.28
C ARG A 87 2.41 -12.35 -8.75
N GLN A 88 1.38 -13.10 -9.16
CA GLN A 88 0.12 -12.52 -9.60
C GLN A 88 -0.57 -11.73 -8.49
N ARG A 89 -0.50 -12.23 -7.25
CA ARG A 89 -1.06 -11.55 -6.08
C ARG A 89 -0.31 -10.24 -5.79
N ALA A 90 1.01 -10.25 -5.88
CA ALA A 90 1.82 -9.05 -5.71
C ALA A 90 1.49 -8.01 -6.81
N LEU A 91 1.37 -8.44 -8.06
CA LEU A 91 1.02 -7.54 -9.17
C LEU A 91 -0.38 -6.95 -9.01
N ARG A 92 -1.33 -7.74 -8.53
CA ARG A 92 -2.69 -7.25 -8.23
C ARG A 92 -2.66 -6.19 -7.12
N SER A 93 -1.88 -6.44 -6.08
CA SER A 93 -1.69 -5.46 -5.00
C SER A 93 -1.10 -4.16 -5.53
N LEU A 94 -0.09 -4.24 -6.40
CA LEU A 94 0.51 -3.06 -7.03
C LEU A 94 -0.49 -2.29 -7.87
N ALA A 95 -1.38 -2.98 -8.60
CA ALA A 95 -2.42 -2.33 -9.38
C ALA A 95 -3.41 -1.58 -8.49
N LEU A 96 -3.80 -2.17 -7.37
CA LEU A 96 -4.69 -1.52 -6.40
C LEU A 96 -4.02 -0.29 -5.78
N ILE A 97 -2.75 -0.38 -5.44
CA ILE A 97 -1.97 0.75 -4.91
C ILE A 97 -1.93 1.89 -5.93
N GLU A 98 -1.66 1.58 -7.20
CA GLU A 98 -1.62 2.58 -8.26
C GLU A 98 -2.96 3.30 -8.40
N ASP A 99 -4.07 2.58 -8.32
CA ASP A 99 -5.40 3.17 -8.36
C ASP A 99 -5.63 4.15 -7.21
N ILE A 100 -5.17 3.80 -6.01
CA ILE A 100 -5.28 4.68 -4.84
C ILE A 100 -4.47 5.97 -5.05
N ILE A 101 -3.25 5.85 -5.55
CA ILE A 101 -2.39 7.00 -5.85
C ILE A 101 -3.05 7.92 -6.88
N ARG A 102 -3.61 7.34 -7.95
CA ARG A 102 -4.29 8.11 -9.00
C ARG A 102 -5.48 8.89 -8.47
N LEU A 103 -6.25 8.29 -7.56
CA LEU A 103 -7.37 8.98 -6.94
C LEU A 103 -6.92 10.20 -6.16
N GLN A 104 -5.79 10.12 -5.47
CA GLN A 104 -5.23 11.25 -4.75
C GLN A 104 -4.75 12.36 -5.68
N VAL A 105 -4.09 12.01 -6.77
CA VAL A 105 -3.63 12.99 -7.76
C VAL A 105 -4.80 13.75 -8.37
N ARG A 106 -5.94 13.08 -8.56
CA ARG A 106 -7.14 13.70 -9.15
C ARG A 106 -7.84 14.69 -8.21
N THR A 107 -7.74 14.46 -6.90
CA THR A 107 -8.43 15.30 -5.92
C THR A 107 -7.64 16.57 -5.59
N ASP A 108 -6.40 16.62 -5.99
CA ASP A 108 -5.56 17.80 -5.86
C ASP A 108 -5.72 18.74 -7.04
#